data_4280abab4ae9c37394682ee0b02f59c5
#
_entry.id   4280abab4ae9c37394682ee0b02f59c5
#
_cell.length_a   1.000
_cell.length_b   1.000
_cell.length_c   1.000
_cell.angle_alpha   90.00
_cell.angle_beta   90.00
_cell.angle_gamma   90.00
#
_symmetry.space_group_name_H-M   'P 1'
#
loop_
_entity.id
_entity.type
_entity.pdbx_description
1 polymer ?
#
loop_
_entity_poly.entity_id
_entity_poly.type
_entity_poly.pdbx_seq_one_letter_code
_entity_poly.pdbx_strand_id
1 'polypeptide(L)'
;MRSIYDQEMRDIQRDSIHMCNLASETLQDVMDAVRRRDFTVVERVLEQDQRIRSMRMALNERVMRMIATQHPVAVDVRRLFYIIHLADEMERIGYQAAAIGRCILRTQYGKVLLLEDIYRMSERTATMFERMLASSLNESTDAVRNVLTMDDEVDVLYEQIYRECITRQSGLRSQDSDVMTAVNVAQYIEHVGDHIVNWARWWLYFVGEQDSDIIV
;
A
#
# COMPACT_ATOMS: atom_id res chain seq x y z
N MET A 1 -24.52 3.71 27.26
CA MET A 1 -23.06 3.58 27.12
C MET A 1 -22.67 2.60 26.03
N ARG A 2 -23.19 1.35 26.00
CA ARG A 2 -22.84 0.36 24.96
C ARG A 2 -23.18 0.81 23.53
N SER A 3 -24.29 1.52 23.31
CA SER A 3 -24.67 2.04 21.98
C SER A 3 -23.73 3.11 21.43
N ILE A 4 -23.13 3.94 22.29
CA ILE A 4 -22.13 4.95 21.88
C ILE A 4 -20.83 4.26 21.49
N TYR A 5 -20.39 3.28 22.26
CA TYR A 5 -19.24 2.45 21.98
C TYR A 5 -19.37 1.76 20.62
N ASP A 6 -20.49 1.05 20.40
CA ASP A 6 -20.75 0.31 19.18
C ASP A 6 -20.80 1.25 17.95
N GLN A 7 -21.33 2.46 18.12
CA GLN A 7 -21.36 3.46 17.05
C GLN A 7 -19.95 3.95 16.72
N GLU A 8 -19.15 4.29 17.72
CA GLU A 8 -17.78 4.77 17.51
C GLU A 8 -16.91 3.69 16.85
N MET A 9 -17.06 2.41 17.25
CA MET A 9 -16.37 1.29 16.64
C MET A 9 -16.73 1.15 15.15
N ARG A 10 -18.02 1.24 14.81
CA ARG A 10 -18.46 1.20 13.39
C ARG A 10 -17.89 2.36 12.58
N ASP A 11 -17.86 3.55 13.16
CA ASP A 11 -17.32 4.74 12.49
C ASP A 11 -15.81 4.62 12.27
N ILE A 12 -15.04 4.10 13.22
CA ILE A 12 -13.61 3.81 13.07
C ILE A 12 -13.39 2.78 11.96
N GLN A 13 -14.16 1.70 11.93
CA GLN A 13 -14.07 0.68 10.87
C GLN A 13 -14.39 1.24 9.49
N ARG A 14 -15.47 2.02 9.37
CA ARG A 14 -15.84 2.67 8.11
C ARG A 14 -14.73 3.60 7.60
N ASP A 15 -14.15 4.39 8.49
CA ASP A 15 -13.10 5.34 8.13
C ASP A 15 -11.80 4.62 7.76
N SER A 16 -11.49 3.47 8.38
CA SER A 16 -10.36 2.62 7.98
C SER A 16 -10.55 2.02 6.57
N ILE A 17 -11.75 1.55 6.23
CA ILE A 17 -12.07 1.06 4.88
C ILE A 17 -11.97 2.20 3.85
N HIS A 18 -12.47 3.39 4.20
CA HIS A 18 -12.34 4.56 3.33
C HIS A 18 -10.88 4.91 3.06
N MET A 19 -10.01 4.80 4.07
CA MET A 19 -8.57 5.00 3.91
C MET A 19 -7.93 3.96 2.98
N CYS A 20 -8.32 2.67 3.08
CA CYS A 20 -7.88 1.63 2.15
C CYS A 20 -8.26 1.96 0.70
N ASN A 21 -9.51 2.35 0.46
CA ASN A 21 -9.97 2.73 -0.88
C ASN A 21 -9.18 3.92 -1.43
N LEU A 22 -8.93 4.95 -0.61
CA LEU A 22 -8.16 6.12 -1.03
C LEU A 22 -6.70 5.74 -1.35
N ALA A 23 -6.08 4.84 -0.59
CA ALA A 23 -4.72 4.37 -0.87
C ALA A 23 -4.66 3.60 -2.20
N SER A 24 -5.64 2.71 -2.46
CA SER A 24 -5.78 2.00 -3.73
C SER A 24 -5.96 2.95 -4.91
N GLU A 25 -6.89 3.90 -4.80
CA GLU A 25 -7.13 4.93 -5.83
C GLU A 25 -5.86 5.75 -6.12
N THR A 26 -5.13 6.15 -5.08
CA THR A 26 -3.88 6.92 -5.20
C THR A 26 -2.82 6.15 -5.98
N LEU A 27 -2.68 4.85 -5.70
CA LEU A 27 -1.75 3.98 -6.43
C LEU A 27 -2.17 3.82 -7.90
N GLN A 28 -3.45 3.59 -8.18
CA GLN A 28 -3.97 3.48 -9.54
C GLN A 28 -3.77 4.79 -10.33
N ASP A 29 -4.10 5.94 -9.71
CA ASP A 29 -3.93 7.26 -10.32
C ASP A 29 -2.50 7.52 -10.76
N VAL A 30 -1.51 7.22 -9.92
CA VAL A 30 -0.10 7.46 -10.27
C VAL A 30 0.39 6.50 -11.35
N MET A 31 -0.05 5.24 -11.36
CA MET A 31 0.33 4.28 -12.40
C MET A 31 -0.31 4.62 -13.75
N ASP A 32 -1.55 5.09 -13.75
CA ASP A 32 -2.20 5.63 -14.93
C ASP A 32 -1.48 6.89 -15.47
N ALA A 33 -1.04 7.78 -14.57
CA ALA A 33 -0.24 8.95 -14.95
C ALA A 33 1.07 8.55 -15.63
N VAL A 34 1.77 7.54 -15.08
CA VAL A 34 2.99 6.98 -15.70
C VAL A 34 2.70 6.42 -17.09
N ARG A 35 1.65 5.60 -17.23
CA ARG A 35 1.29 4.92 -18.48
C ARG A 35 0.87 5.89 -19.56
N ARG A 36 -0.01 6.84 -19.23
CA ARG A 36 -0.58 7.81 -20.19
C ARG A 36 0.30 9.03 -20.40
N ARG A 37 1.37 9.18 -19.61
CA ARG A 37 2.21 10.38 -19.55
C ARG A 37 1.40 11.65 -19.23
N ASP A 38 0.36 11.49 -18.44
CA ASP A 38 -0.46 12.60 -17.95
C ASP A 38 -0.03 12.97 -16.53
N PHE A 39 0.90 13.90 -16.45
CA PHE A 39 1.49 14.32 -15.18
C PHE A 39 0.63 15.35 -14.42
N THR A 40 -0.47 15.82 -15.01
CA THR A 40 -1.42 16.71 -14.32
C THR A 40 -2.08 16.02 -13.12
N VAL A 41 -2.15 14.69 -13.15
CA VAL A 41 -2.68 13.86 -12.06
C VAL A 41 -1.75 13.80 -10.84
N VAL A 42 -0.45 14.09 -11.01
CA VAL A 42 0.52 13.93 -9.91
C VAL A 42 0.23 14.87 -8.74
N GLU A 43 -0.22 16.09 -9.00
CA GLU A 43 -0.60 17.02 -7.91
C GLU A 43 -1.72 16.41 -7.06
N ARG A 44 -2.73 15.80 -7.70
CA ARG A 44 -3.81 15.08 -6.99
C ARG A 44 -3.26 13.91 -6.16
N VAL A 45 -2.32 13.14 -6.69
CA VAL A 45 -1.66 12.04 -5.96
C VAL A 45 -0.96 12.55 -4.70
N LEU A 46 -0.27 13.70 -4.79
CA LEU A 46 0.38 14.32 -3.64
C LEU A 46 -0.62 14.84 -2.59
N GLU A 47 -1.74 15.37 -3.02
CA GLU A 47 -2.84 15.79 -2.13
C GLU A 47 -3.50 14.58 -1.45
N GLN A 48 -3.70 13.48 -2.18
CA GLN A 48 -4.23 12.22 -1.64
C GLN A 48 -3.29 11.63 -0.58
N ASP A 49 -1.97 11.62 -0.78
CA ASP A 49 -0.97 11.21 0.23
C ASP A 49 -1.13 12.04 1.53
N GLN A 50 -1.25 13.37 1.43
CA GLN A 50 -1.47 14.21 2.59
C GLN A 50 -2.80 13.90 3.30
N ARG A 51 -3.85 13.60 2.54
CA ARG A 51 -5.15 13.22 3.09
C ARG A 51 -5.08 11.88 3.81
N ILE A 52 -4.41 10.86 3.23
CA ILE A 52 -4.19 9.55 3.86
C ILE A 52 -3.45 9.73 5.19
N ARG A 53 -2.40 10.53 5.23
CA ARG A 53 -1.64 10.87 6.44
C ARG A 53 -2.52 11.52 7.51
N SER A 54 -3.39 12.44 7.12
CA SER A 54 -4.33 13.09 8.04
C SER A 54 -5.37 12.10 8.59
N MET A 55 -5.85 11.19 7.75
CA MET A 55 -6.78 10.12 8.16
C MET A 55 -6.12 9.17 9.15
N ARG A 56 -4.87 8.75 8.93
CA ARG A 56 -4.11 7.93 9.89
C ARG A 56 -4.04 8.61 11.26
N MET A 57 -3.65 9.88 11.29
CA MET A 57 -3.56 10.62 12.56
C MET A 57 -4.90 10.68 13.28
N ALA A 58 -5.99 10.97 12.55
CA ALA A 58 -7.33 11.03 13.11
C ALA A 58 -7.82 9.67 13.63
N LEU A 59 -7.57 8.58 12.89
CA LEU A 59 -7.89 7.21 13.32
C LEU A 59 -7.13 6.84 14.59
N ASN A 60 -5.82 7.06 14.63
CA ASN A 60 -4.99 6.76 15.80
C ASN A 60 -5.46 7.54 17.05
N GLU A 61 -5.77 8.83 16.91
CA GLU A 61 -6.31 9.63 18.02
C GLU A 61 -7.66 9.10 18.53
N ARG A 62 -8.57 8.72 17.61
CA ARG A 62 -9.87 8.16 17.97
C ARG A 62 -9.73 6.81 18.67
N VAL A 63 -8.86 5.93 18.17
CA VAL A 63 -8.58 4.63 18.79
C VAL A 63 -8.01 4.82 20.20
N MET A 64 -7.02 5.69 20.36
CA MET A 64 -6.43 5.99 21.68
C MET A 64 -7.46 6.55 22.65
N ARG A 65 -8.31 7.45 22.20
CA ARG A 65 -9.41 8.01 23.01
C ARG A 65 -10.39 6.92 23.43
N MET A 66 -10.76 6.03 22.51
CA MET A 66 -11.67 4.92 22.78
C MET A 66 -11.09 3.95 23.82
N ILE A 67 -9.83 3.59 23.72
CA ILE A 67 -9.14 2.75 24.70
C ILE A 67 -9.15 3.43 26.10
N ALA A 68 -8.81 4.71 26.13
CA ALA A 68 -8.70 5.46 27.39
C ALA A 68 -10.04 5.69 28.11
N THR A 69 -11.15 5.82 27.37
CA THR A 69 -12.44 6.26 27.92
C THR A 69 -13.50 5.16 28.02
N GLN A 70 -13.41 4.10 27.21
CA GLN A 70 -14.49 3.12 27.08
C GLN A 70 -14.14 1.75 27.66
N HIS A 71 -12.88 1.53 28.12
CA HIS A 71 -12.41 0.26 28.70
C HIS A 71 -12.80 -0.96 27.86
N PRO A 72 -12.37 -1.05 26.58
CA PRO A 72 -12.73 -2.13 25.68
C PRO A 72 -12.27 -3.49 26.22
N VAL A 73 -13.01 -4.56 25.91
CA VAL A 73 -12.61 -5.93 26.26
C VAL A 73 -11.50 -6.41 25.33
N ALA A 74 -10.80 -7.48 25.73
CA ALA A 74 -9.59 -7.96 25.06
C ALA A 74 -9.72 -8.12 23.52
N VAL A 75 -10.87 -8.63 23.03
CA VAL A 75 -11.13 -8.79 21.59
C VAL A 75 -11.22 -7.45 20.87
N ASP A 76 -11.89 -6.48 21.50
CA ASP A 76 -12.01 -5.14 20.93
C ASP A 76 -10.66 -4.40 20.93
N VAL A 77 -9.87 -4.56 22.00
CA VAL A 77 -8.49 -4.01 22.04
C VAL A 77 -7.66 -4.54 20.88
N ARG A 78 -7.71 -5.85 20.63
CA ARG A 78 -6.98 -6.47 19.51
C ARG A 78 -7.43 -5.90 18.16
N ARG A 79 -8.74 -5.69 17.97
CA ARG A 79 -9.31 -5.05 16.76
C ARG A 79 -8.83 -3.62 16.60
N LEU A 80 -8.81 -2.84 17.67
CA LEU A 80 -8.32 -1.47 17.64
C LEU A 80 -6.81 -1.39 17.31
N PHE A 81 -6.01 -2.30 17.84
CA PHE A 81 -4.60 -2.43 17.48
C PHE A 81 -4.41 -2.77 15.99
N TYR A 82 -5.20 -3.71 15.46
CA TYR A 82 -5.18 -4.01 14.04
C TYR A 82 -5.48 -2.76 13.18
N ILE A 83 -6.47 -1.95 13.57
CA ILE A 83 -6.82 -0.72 12.83
C ILE A 83 -5.68 0.30 12.84
N ILE A 84 -4.92 0.43 13.94
CA ILE A 84 -3.73 1.29 14.00
C ILE A 84 -2.69 0.82 12.96
N HIS A 85 -2.36 -0.47 12.96
CA HIS A 85 -1.38 -1.01 12.01
C HIS A 85 -1.86 -0.93 10.57
N LEU A 86 -3.14 -1.23 10.31
CA LEU A 86 -3.74 -1.04 9.00
C LEU A 86 -3.57 0.42 8.52
N ALA A 87 -3.86 1.39 9.37
CA ALA A 87 -3.72 2.80 9.01
C ALA A 87 -2.26 3.19 8.73
N ASP A 88 -1.30 2.63 9.46
CA ASP A 88 0.13 2.84 9.22
C ASP A 88 0.55 2.25 7.87
N GLU A 89 0.10 1.04 7.50
CA GLU A 89 0.41 0.45 6.20
C GLU A 89 -0.24 1.23 5.04
N MET A 90 -1.46 1.72 5.21
CA MET A 90 -2.11 2.56 4.19
C MET A 90 -1.39 3.90 3.98
N GLU A 91 -0.86 4.52 5.05
CA GLU A 91 -0.02 5.72 4.91
C GLU A 91 1.25 5.42 4.11
N ARG A 92 1.90 4.29 4.38
CA ARG A 92 3.11 3.88 3.66
C ARG A 92 2.83 3.62 2.18
N ILE A 93 1.73 2.95 1.85
CA ILE A 93 1.30 2.74 0.45
C ILE A 93 1.05 4.09 -0.26
N GLY A 94 0.34 5.01 0.38
CA GLY A 94 0.13 6.38 -0.15
C GLY A 94 1.45 7.12 -0.38
N TYR A 95 2.39 7.00 0.56
CA TYR A 95 3.74 7.55 0.42
C TYR A 95 4.50 6.99 -0.78
N GLN A 96 4.44 5.66 -1.03
CA GLN A 96 5.09 5.05 -2.19
C GLN A 96 4.47 5.55 -3.51
N ALA A 97 3.14 5.64 -3.57
CA ALA A 97 2.45 6.22 -4.74
C ALA A 97 2.90 7.68 -5.00
N ALA A 98 2.98 8.50 -3.95
CA ALA A 98 3.49 9.87 -4.05
C ALA A 98 4.99 9.92 -4.43
N ALA A 99 5.80 8.94 -4.00
CA ALA A 99 7.21 8.82 -4.37
C ALA A 99 7.38 8.51 -5.86
N ILE A 100 6.54 7.64 -6.44
CA ILE A 100 6.47 7.41 -7.89
C ILE A 100 6.16 8.73 -8.60
N GLY A 101 5.12 9.45 -8.17
CA GLY A 101 4.75 10.75 -8.74
C GLY A 101 5.90 11.76 -8.71
N ARG A 102 6.57 11.92 -7.59
CA ARG A 102 7.76 12.78 -7.45
C ARG A 102 8.92 12.33 -8.35
N CYS A 103 9.11 11.02 -8.50
CA CYS A 103 10.16 10.45 -9.33
C CYS A 103 9.97 10.84 -10.80
N ILE A 104 8.78 10.65 -11.35
CA ILE A 104 8.49 10.99 -12.75
C ILE A 104 8.50 12.51 -13.02
N LEU A 105 8.12 13.35 -12.09
CA LEU A 105 8.23 14.80 -12.23
C LEU A 105 9.69 15.27 -12.31
N ARG A 106 10.62 14.64 -11.58
CA ARG A 106 12.05 14.98 -11.58
C ARG A 106 12.74 14.72 -12.92
N THR A 107 12.26 13.74 -13.67
CA THR A 107 12.83 13.38 -14.98
C THR A 107 12.39 14.30 -16.11
N GLN A 108 11.70 15.40 -15.80
CA GLN A 108 11.21 16.37 -16.80
C GLN A 108 10.51 15.67 -17.98
N TYR A 109 9.67 14.70 -17.67
CA TYR A 109 8.92 13.92 -18.65
C TYR A 109 9.76 12.93 -19.47
N GLY A 110 10.91 12.48 -18.97
CA GLY A 110 11.72 11.41 -19.53
C GLY A 110 10.90 10.12 -19.77
N LYS A 111 11.41 9.25 -20.62
CA LYS A 111 10.77 7.97 -20.85
C LYS A 111 11.06 7.04 -19.67
N VAL A 112 10.03 6.49 -19.06
CA VAL A 112 10.21 5.35 -18.17
C VAL A 112 10.55 4.12 -19.03
N LEU A 113 11.74 3.58 -18.85
CA LEU A 113 12.16 2.35 -19.52
C LEU A 113 11.36 1.16 -18.98
N LEU A 114 11.17 0.13 -19.79
CA LEU A 114 10.43 -1.09 -19.40
C LEU A 114 9.01 -0.80 -18.88
N LEU A 115 8.35 0.21 -19.46
CA LEU A 115 7.04 0.67 -19.01
C LEU A 115 6.01 -0.47 -18.91
N GLU A 116 6.00 -1.38 -19.89
CA GLU A 116 5.04 -2.50 -19.91
C GLU A 116 5.31 -3.51 -18.78
N ASP A 117 6.58 -3.78 -18.44
CA ASP A 117 6.94 -4.68 -17.34
C ASP A 117 6.61 -4.04 -16.00
N ILE A 118 6.91 -2.75 -15.83
CA ILE A 118 6.54 -1.95 -14.66
C ILE A 118 5.01 -1.92 -14.49
N TYR A 119 4.29 -1.74 -15.58
CA TYR A 119 2.83 -1.72 -15.56
C TYR A 119 2.27 -3.09 -15.16
N ARG A 120 2.79 -4.19 -15.74
CA ARG A 120 2.41 -5.55 -15.35
C ARG A 120 2.69 -5.83 -13.86
N MET A 121 3.82 -5.38 -13.35
CA MET A 121 4.14 -5.45 -11.91
C MET A 121 3.10 -4.70 -11.08
N SER A 122 2.74 -3.49 -11.47
CA SER A 122 1.73 -2.69 -10.78
C SER A 122 0.33 -3.32 -10.80
N GLU A 123 -0.07 -3.96 -11.90
CA GLU A 123 -1.35 -4.69 -11.98
C GLU A 123 -1.38 -5.88 -11.02
N ARG A 124 -0.24 -6.58 -10.84
CA ARG A 124 -0.12 -7.65 -9.84
C ARG A 124 -0.28 -7.12 -8.42
N THR A 125 0.42 -6.04 -8.11
CA THR A 125 0.33 -5.40 -6.79
C THR A 125 -1.07 -4.84 -6.52
N ALA A 126 -1.74 -4.24 -7.51
CA ALA A 126 -3.13 -3.80 -7.39
C ALA A 126 -4.09 -4.98 -7.13
N THR A 127 -3.92 -6.08 -7.87
CA THR A 127 -4.70 -7.31 -7.65
C THR A 127 -4.48 -7.88 -6.24
N MET A 128 -3.24 -7.84 -5.75
CA MET A 128 -2.88 -8.26 -4.40
C MET A 128 -3.59 -7.40 -3.35
N PHE A 129 -3.60 -6.06 -3.52
CA PHE A 129 -4.31 -5.13 -2.66
C PHE A 129 -5.81 -5.41 -2.61
N GLU A 130 -6.46 -5.53 -3.78
CA GLU A 130 -7.91 -5.81 -3.89
C GLU A 130 -8.28 -7.13 -3.21
N ARG A 131 -7.47 -8.18 -3.42
CA ARG A 131 -7.69 -9.48 -2.76
C ARG A 131 -7.53 -9.37 -1.25
N MET A 132 -6.51 -8.66 -0.77
CA MET A 132 -6.32 -8.44 0.66
C MET A 132 -7.51 -7.71 1.29
N LEU A 133 -8.00 -6.65 0.66
CA LEU A 133 -9.16 -5.91 1.14
C LEU A 133 -10.40 -6.81 1.17
N ALA A 134 -10.70 -7.50 0.08
CA ALA A 134 -11.85 -8.40 0.01
C ALA A 134 -11.76 -9.55 1.03
N SER A 135 -10.58 -10.14 1.22
CA SER A 135 -10.35 -11.25 2.15
C SER A 135 -10.50 -10.81 3.61
N SER A 136 -10.02 -9.62 3.94
CA SER A 136 -10.14 -9.05 5.29
C SER A 136 -11.60 -8.72 5.65
N LEU A 137 -12.40 -8.25 4.68
CA LEU A 137 -13.83 -7.96 4.88
C LEU A 137 -14.69 -9.22 4.99
N ASN A 138 -14.31 -10.30 4.28
CA ASN A 138 -15.00 -11.58 4.32
C ASN A 138 -14.50 -12.52 5.42
N GLU A 139 -13.55 -12.07 6.24
CA GLU A 139 -12.92 -12.83 7.32
C GLU A 139 -12.37 -14.21 6.85
N SER A 140 -11.78 -14.25 5.64
CA SER A 140 -11.28 -15.47 5.03
C SER A 140 -9.77 -15.62 5.25
N THR A 141 -9.36 -16.40 6.24
CA THR A 141 -7.97 -16.67 6.58
C THR A 141 -7.18 -17.30 5.43
N ASP A 142 -7.74 -18.28 4.74
CA ASP A 142 -7.08 -18.95 3.60
C ASP A 142 -6.84 -17.96 2.44
N ALA A 143 -7.81 -17.07 2.20
CA ALA A 143 -7.66 -16.06 1.16
C ALA A 143 -6.57 -15.03 1.52
N VAL A 144 -6.45 -14.64 2.79
CA VAL A 144 -5.35 -13.76 3.27
C VAL A 144 -4.00 -14.47 3.16
N ARG A 145 -3.89 -15.76 3.50
CA ARG A 145 -2.66 -16.55 3.31
C ARG A 145 -2.24 -16.61 1.84
N ASN A 146 -3.19 -16.72 0.92
CA ASN A 146 -2.90 -16.69 -0.52
C ASN A 146 -2.34 -15.34 -0.98
N VAL A 147 -2.68 -14.24 -0.31
CA VAL A 147 -2.09 -12.93 -0.62
C VAL A 147 -0.59 -12.91 -0.31
N LEU A 148 -0.15 -13.57 0.77
CA LEU A 148 1.28 -13.66 1.12
C LEU A 148 2.11 -14.32 0.00
N THR A 149 1.57 -15.33 -0.69
CA THR A 149 2.27 -16.01 -1.79
C THR A 149 2.25 -15.22 -3.11
N MET A 150 1.39 -14.20 -3.23
CA MET A 150 1.36 -13.35 -4.43
C MET A 150 2.54 -12.39 -4.50
N ASP A 151 3.16 -12.09 -3.37
CA ASP A 151 4.32 -11.22 -3.26
C ASP A 151 5.54 -11.79 -4.01
N ASP A 152 5.73 -13.10 -3.97
CA ASP A 152 6.79 -13.79 -4.72
C ASP A 152 6.75 -13.44 -6.24
N GLU A 153 5.55 -13.24 -6.81
CA GLU A 153 5.42 -12.84 -8.21
C GLU A 153 5.85 -11.38 -8.43
N VAL A 154 5.61 -10.49 -7.47
CA VAL A 154 6.01 -9.08 -7.52
C VAL A 154 7.53 -8.97 -7.41
N ASP A 155 8.14 -9.73 -6.49
CA ASP A 155 9.59 -9.80 -6.31
C ASP A 155 10.31 -10.30 -7.56
N VAL A 156 9.80 -11.36 -8.19
CA VAL A 156 10.37 -11.90 -9.44
C VAL A 156 10.31 -10.86 -10.56
N LEU A 157 9.22 -10.11 -10.67
CA LEU A 157 9.10 -9.03 -11.68
C LEU A 157 10.06 -7.88 -11.38
N TYR A 158 10.21 -7.48 -10.12
CA TYR A 158 11.18 -6.46 -9.70
C TYR A 158 12.61 -6.87 -10.09
N GLU A 159 13.03 -8.08 -9.71
CA GLU A 159 14.34 -8.62 -10.05
C GLU A 159 14.60 -8.67 -11.58
N GLN A 160 13.59 -9.03 -12.37
CA GLN A 160 13.68 -9.04 -13.82
C GLN A 160 13.91 -7.63 -14.37
N ILE A 161 13.11 -6.65 -13.93
CA ILE A 161 13.25 -5.23 -14.33
C ILE A 161 14.63 -4.70 -13.95
N TYR A 162 15.07 -4.96 -12.71
CA TYR A 162 16.36 -4.52 -12.21
C TYR A 162 17.53 -5.05 -13.05
N ARG A 163 17.57 -6.37 -13.36
CA ARG A 163 18.60 -7.00 -14.18
C ARG A 163 18.62 -6.46 -15.60
N GLU A 164 17.45 -6.23 -16.19
CA GLU A 164 17.36 -5.68 -17.54
C GLU A 164 17.84 -4.21 -17.58
N CYS A 165 17.54 -3.42 -16.56
CA CYS A 165 18.05 -2.06 -16.41
C CYS A 165 19.59 -2.03 -16.34
N ILE A 166 20.21 -2.88 -15.51
CA ILE A 166 21.68 -2.98 -15.41
C ILE A 166 22.31 -3.40 -16.75
N THR A 167 21.72 -4.37 -17.45
CA THR A 167 22.23 -4.84 -18.72
C THR A 167 22.19 -3.73 -19.77
N ARG A 168 21.15 -2.93 -19.79
CA ARG A 168 21.01 -1.79 -20.72
C ARG A 168 21.99 -0.67 -20.41
N GLN A 169 22.26 -0.40 -19.13
CA GLN A 169 23.22 0.64 -18.69
C GLN A 169 24.65 0.33 -19.15
N SER A 170 25.05 -0.94 -19.20
CA SER A 170 26.41 -1.34 -19.63
C SER A 170 26.70 -1.14 -21.13
N GLY A 171 25.67 -0.89 -21.96
CA GLY A 171 25.78 -0.76 -23.41
C GLY A 171 25.64 0.65 -23.99
N LEU A 172 25.19 1.65 -23.22
CA LEU A 172 24.83 2.97 -23.76
C LEU A 172 25.37 4.12 -22.91
N ARG A 173 26.11 5.03 -23.55
CA ARG A 173 26.66 6.26 -22.96
C ARG A 173 25.63 7.39 -22.73
N SER A 174 24.35 7.15 -22.85
CA SER A 174 23.36 8.23 -22.70
C SER A 174 22.06 7.72 -22.08
N GLN A 175 21.65 8.41 -21.03
CA GLN A 175 20.40 8.36 -20.30
C GLN A 175 20.40 7.51 -19.01
N ASP A 176 21.37 7.69 -18.14
CA ASP A 176 21.38 7.18 -16.78
C ASP A 176 20.09 7.56 -16.00
N SER A 177 19.47 8.69 -16.35
CA SER A 177 18.23 9.18 -15.73
C SER A 177 17.01 8.28 -15.97
N ASP A 178 16.83 7.73 -17.20
CA ASP A 178 15.65 6.93 -17.54
C ASP A 178 15.75 5.53 -16.93
N VAL A 179 16.98 4.97 -16.85
CA VAL A 179 17.25 3.69 -16.15
C VAL A 179 16.96 3.83 -14.65
N MET A 180 17.50 4.89 -14.03
CA MET A 180 17.27 5.13 -12.60
C MET A 180 15.81 5.38 -12.27
N THR A 181 15.07 6.03 -13.17
CA THR A 181 13.64 6.23 -13.00
C THR A 181 12.89 4.90 -13.02
N ALA A 182 13.19 4.02 -13.98
CA ALA A 182 12.57 2.71 -14.08
C ALA A 182 12.83 1.86 -12.83
N VAL A 183 14.08 1.80 -12.36
CA VAL A 183 14.46 1.07 -11.13
C VAL A 183 13.74 1.64 -9.91
N ASN A 184 13.72 2.97 -9.74
CA ASN A 184 13.06 3.58 -8.58
C ASN A 184 11.55 3.35 -8.59
N VAL A 185 10.90 3.47 -9.76
CA VAL A 185 9.45 3.20 -9.87
C VAL A 185 9.16 1.74 -9.54
N ALA A 186 9.92 0.79 -10.09
CA ALA A 186 9.76 -0.63 -9.78
C ALA A 186 9.97 -0.91 -8.28
N GLN A 187 10.97 -0.32 -7.66
CA GLN A 187 11.23 -0.45 -6.22
C GLN A 187 10.09 0.10 -5.36
N TYR A 188 9.50 1.24 -5.73
CA TYR A 188 8.35 1.77 -5.00
C TYR A 188 7.13 0.85 -5.11
N ILE A 189 6.94 0.17 -6.25
CA ILE A 189 5.84 -0.80 -6.43
C ILE A 189 6.10 -2.06 -5.57
N GLU A 190 7.33 -2.56 -5.52
CA GLU A 190 7.71 -3.68 -4.66
C GLU A 190 7.47 -3.34 -3.19
N HIS A 191 7.88 -2.17 -2.71
CA HIS A 191 7.57 -1.72 -1.35
C HIS A 191 6.05 -1.64 -1.06
N VAL A 192 5.20 -1.38 -2.08
CA VAL A 192 3.74 -1.50 -1.90
C VAL A 192 3.34 -2.95 -1.64
N GLY A 193 3.94 -3.92 -2.34
CA GLY A 193 3.76 -5.36 -2.09
C GLY A 193 4.10 -5.71 -0.64
N ASP A 194 5.27 -5.32 -0.18
CA ASP A 194 5.73 -5.50 1.21
C ASP A 194 4.72 -4.97 2.24
N HIS A 195 4.17 -3.77 2.00
CA HIS A 195 3.19 -3.18 2.89
C HIS A 195 1.85 -3.93 2.90
N ILE A 196 1.46 -4.54 1.76
CA ILE A 196 0.27 -5.42 1.71
C ILE A 196 0.54 -6.72 2.47
N VAL A 197 1.74 -7.29 2.38
CA VAL A 197 2.17 -8.46 3.18
C VAL A 197 2.12 -8.13 4.67
N ASN A 198 2.64 -6.99 5.08
CA ASN A 198 2.58 -6.56 6.48
C ASN A 198 1.13 -6.39 6.95
N TRP A 199 0.25 -5.82 6.12
CA TRP A 199 -1.17 -5.75 6.41
C TRP A 199 -1.79 -7.14 6.58
N ALA A 200 -1.47 -8.11 5.72
CA ALA A 200 -1.93 -9.48 5.81
C ALA A 200 -1.48 -10.15 7.12
N ARG A 201 -0.21 -9.98 7.50
CA ARG A 201 0.35 -10.48 8.76
C ARG A 201 -0.38 -9.90 9.98
N TRP A 202 -0.61 -8.59 10.02
CA TRP A 202 -1.36 -7.95 11.10
C TRP A 202 -2.81 -8.45 11.19
N TRP A 203 -3.44 -8.70 10.05
CA TRP A 203 -4.78 -9.25 10.02
C TRP A 203 -4.83 -10.67 10.57
N LEU A 204 -3.90 -11.54 10.17
CA LEU A 204 -3.77 -12.92 10.69
C LEU A 204 -3.54 -12.90 12.19
N TYR A 205 -2.67 -12.04 12.70
CA TYR A 205 -2.46 -11.86 14.13
C TYR A 205 -3.74 -11.42 14.85
N PHE A 206 -4.50 -10.52 14.24
CA PHE A 206 -5.78 -10.03 14.80
C PHE A 206 -6.79 -11.18 14.96
N VAL A 207 -6.95 -12.05 13.98
CA VAL A 207 -7.91 -13.17 14.05
C VAL A 207 -7.44 -14.33 14.93
N GLY A 208 -6.22 -14.26 15.47
CA GLY A 208 -5.68 -15.22 16.44
C GLY A 208 -4.90 -16.37 15.83
N GLU A 209 -4.54 -16.26 14.55
CA GLU A 209 -3.60 -17.18 13.94
C GLU A 209 -2.20 -16.95 14.52
N GLN A 210 -1.68 -17.99 15.21
CA GLN A 210 -0.33 -17.98 15.76
C GLN A 210 0.61 -18.70 14.76
N ASP A 211 1.10 -17.99 13.78
CA ASP A 211 2.25 -18.44 13.01
C ASP A 211 3.50 -17.74 13.55
N SER A 212 4.55 -18.53 13.84
CA SER A 212 5.82 -18.00 14.35
C SER A 212 6.48 -16.98 13.40
N ASP A 213 6.08 -16.96 12.13
CA ASP A 213 6.64 -16.11 11.09
C ASP A 213 5.85 -14.78 10.92
N ILE A 214 4.81 -14.55 11.74
CA ILE A 214 3.94 -13.35 11.65
C ILE A 214 4.55 -12.15 12.38
N ILE A 215 5.46 -12.37 13.34
CA ILE A 215 6.03 -11.29 14.18
C ILE A 215 7.55 -11.30 13.99
N VAL A 216 8.04 -10.48 13.07
CA VAL A 216 9.42 -9.97 13.07
C VAL A 216 9.41 -8.49 12.85
#